data_f163d62b39f5a8cb79f369b4b23355a0
#
_entry.id   f163d62b39f5a8cb79f369b4b23355a0
#
_cell.length_a   1.000
_cell.length_b   1.000
_cell.length_c   1.000
_cell.angle_alpha   90.00
_cell.angle_beta   90.00
_cell.angle_gamma   90.00
#
_symmetry.space_group_name_H-M   'P 1'
#
loop_
_entity.id
_entity.type
_entity.pdbx_description
1 polymer ?
#
loop_
_entity_poly.entity_id
_entity_poly.type
_entity_poly.pdbx_seq_one_letter_code
_entity_poly.pdbx_strand_id
1 'polypeptide(L)'
;MGYRQYFYEVDKSIVEGTRKCKTEEELYDFCIKNSIKCDKYEYDGEVEYYVPVYRLGKELFEFGKYYENSEEIYKHGDSLFTSDELNKRYEDYGAIICDENAILCAIEWQKQHIINMYENLVNNTFEETLERYNYPSDIDEKELHYQRLLRHCKDHLRWWKPEFGDYTAIDTDKSKDNLVSSWLYEHTIFDLVRIYKTFDWENKCLMFCGW
;
A
#
# COMPACT_ATOMS: atom_id res chain seq x y z
N MET A 1 5.97 12.35 -14.43
CA MET A 1 4.94 12.12 -13.41
C MET A 1 5.21 10.73 -12.85
N GLY A 2 5.30 10.57 -11.54
CA GLY A 2 5.51 9.26 -10.93
C GLY A 2 4.17 8.63 -10.61
N TYR A 3 4.07 7.32 -10.81
CA TYR A 3 2.95 6.52 -10.34
C TYR A 3 2.87 6.60 -8.82
N ARG A 4 1.66 6.84 -8.28
CA ARG A 4 1.40 6.91 -6.85
C ARG A 4 0.35 5.88 -6.47
N GLN A 5 0.45 5.35 -5.28
CA GLN A 5 -0.46 4.35 -4.74
C GLN A 5 -1.10 4.87 -3.46
N TYR A 6 -2.37 4.57 -3.30
CA TYR A 6 -3.18 5.06 -2.18
C TYR A 6 -4.08 3.98 -1.63
N PHE A 7 -4.42 4.11 -0.36
CA PHE A 7 -5.53 3.41 0.24
C PHE A 7 -6.76 4.30 0.33
N TYR A 8 -7.89 3.74 -0.05
CA TYR A 8 -9.21 4.36 0.03
C TYR A 8 -10.14 3.51 0.91
N GLU A 9 -10.89 4.16 1.77
CA GLU A 9 -12.01 3.58 2.48
C GLU A 9 -13.22 3.51 1.54
N VAL A 10 -13.79 2.33 1.34
CA VAL A 10 -14.94 2.09 0.45
C VAL A 10 -16.00 1.31 1.19
N ASP A 11 -17.27 1.72 1.09
CA ASP A 11 -18.39 0.95 1.65
C ASP A 11 -18.51 -0.41 0.94
N LYS A 12 -18.72 -1.49 1.69
CA LYS A 12 -18.92 -2.85 1.12
C LYS A 12 -20.02 -2.88 0.07
N SER A 13 -21.11 -2.13 0.28
CA SER A 13 -22.21 -2.01 -0.67
C SER A 13 -21.79 -1.40 -2.03
N ILE A 14 -20.84 -0.47 -2.02
CA ILE A 14 -20.26 0.11 -3.24
C ILE A 14 -19.41 -0.94 -3.96
N VAL A 15 -18.55 -1.66 -3.25
CA VAL A 15 -17.75 -2.75 -3.83
C VAL A 15 -18.65 -3.84 -4.44
N GLU A 16 -19.67 -4.27 -3.71
CA GLU A 16 -20.62 -5.28 -4.19
C GLU A 16 -21.42 -4.80 -5.42
N GLY A 17 -21.78 -3.54 -5.44
CA GLY A 17 -22.46 -2.94 -6.59
C GLY A 17 -21.55 -2.85 -7.81
N THR A 18 -20.34 -2.38 -7.63
CA THR A 18 -19.30 -2.28 -8.67
C THR A 18 -19.00 -3.67 -9.29
N ARG A 19 -18.91 -4.71 -8.48
CA ARG A 19 -18.68 -6.09 -8.93
C ARG A 19 -19.83 -6.69 -9.75
N LYS A 20 -21.02 -6.11 -9.71
CA LYS A 20 -22.16 -6.52 -10.54
C LYS A 20 -22.13 -5.89 -11.93
N CYS A 21 -21.42 -4.80 -12.11
CA CYS A 21 -21.28 -4.14 -13.40
C CYS A 21 -20.41 -4.97 -14.35
N LYS A 22 -20.82 -5.05 -15.61
CA LYS A 22 -20.13 -5.79 -16.66
C LYS A 22 -19.47 -4.89 -17.70
N THR A 23 -20.05 -3.70 -17.90
CA THR A 23 -19.61 -2.70 -18.88
C THR A 23 -19.35 -1.36 -18.23
N GLU A 24 -18.65 -0.45 -18.95
CA GLU A 24 -18.43 0.92 -18.50
C GLU A 24 -19.73 1.70 -18.32
N GLU A 25 -20.73 1.46 -19.17
CA GLU A 25 -22.04 2.10 -19.06
C GLU A 25 -22.74 1.70 -17.76
N GLU A 26 -22.77 0.41 -17.44
CA GLU A 26 -23.36 -0.08 -16.17
C GLU A 26 -22.63 0.49 -14.95
N LEU A 27 -21.31 0.59 -15.02
CA LEU A 27 -20.50 1.19 -13.96
C LEU A 27 -20.79 2.68 -13.80
N TYR A 28 -20.91 3.40 -14.92
CA TYR A 28 -21.28 4.81 -14.93
C TYR A 28 -22.67 5.04 -14.30
N ASP A 29 -23.67 4.26 -14.74
CA ASP A 29 -25.04 4.36 -14.19
C ASP A 29 -25.08 4.04 -12.70
N PHE A 30 -24.33 3.04 -12.27
CA PHE A 30 -24.17 2.71 -10.86
C PHE A 30 -23.56 3.89 -10.08
N CYS A 31 -22.52 4.52 -10.61
CA CYS A 31 -21.90 5.69 -9.98
C CYS A 31 -22.87 6.87 -9.87
N ILE A 32 -23.59 7.19 -10.93
CA ILE A 32 -24.61 8.26 -10.90
C ILE A 32 -25.68 7.99 -9.84
N LYS A 33 -26.19 6.77 -9.78
CA LYS A 33 -27.18 6.34 -8.78
C LYS A 33 -26.69 6.49 -7.34
N ASN A 34 -25.41 6.30 -7.11
CA ASN A 34 -24.80 6.41 -5.79
C ASN A 34 -24.13 7.78 -5.52
N SER A 35 -24.39 8.77 -6.37
CA SER A 35 -23.83 10.13 -6.26
C SER A 35 -22.30 10.18 -6.30
N ILE A 36 -21.70 9.20 -6.98
CA ILE A 36 -20.26 9.14 -7.22
C ILE A 36 -19.95 9.94 -8.48
N LYS A 37 -19.04 10.88 -8.39
CA LYS A 37 -18.70 11.78 -9.49
C LYS A 37 -17.96 11.02 -10.61
N CYS A 38 -18.61 10.98 -11.78
CA CYS A 38 -18.08 10.42 -13.01
C CYS A 38 -18.50 11.29 -14.19
N ASP A 39 -17.86 11.13 -15.32
CA ASP A 39 -18.08 11.96 -16.49
C ASP A 39 -18.43 11.08 -17.70
N LYS A 40 -19.15 11.65 -18.66
CA LYS A 40 -19.53 11.02 -19.93
C LYS A 40 -19.21 11.99 -21.05
N TYR A 41 -18.52 11.52 -22.06
CA TYR A 41 -18.15 12.30 -23.23
C TYR A 41 -18.81 11.71 -24.46
N GLU A 42 -19.27 12.57 -25.35
CA GLU A 42 -19.80 12.16 -26.65
C GLU A 42 -18.96 12.84 -27.73
N TYR A 43 -18.31 12.04 -28.57
CA TYR A 43 -17.49 12.50 -29.65
C TYR A 43 -17.75 11.67 -30.89
N ASP A 44 -18.11 12.34 -32.00
CA ASP A 44 -18.34 11.71 -33.32
C ASP A 44 -19.37 10.57 -33.31
N GLY A 45 -20.38 10.65 -32.41
CA GLY A 45 -21.45 9.65 -32.26
C GLY A 45 -21.07 8.45 -31.39
N GLU A 46 -19.85 8.42 -30.85
CA GLU A 46 -19.40 7.43 -29.87
C GLU A 46 -19.51 8.03 -28.46
N VAL A 47 -19.83 7.18 -27.50
CA VAL A 47 -19.96 7.53 -26.09
C VAL A 47 -18.82 6.91 -25.32
N GLU A 48 -18.06 7.74 -24.62
CA GLU A 48 -17.01 7.32 -23.72
C GLU A 48 -17.40 7.65 -22.27
N TYR A 49 -17.33 6.64 -21.42
CA TYR A 49 -17.59 6.78 -19.99
C TYR A 49 -16.26 6.91 -19.24
N TYR A 50 -16.21 7.84 -18.29
CA TYR A 50 -15.04 8.05 -17.45
C TYR A 50 -15.42 7.95 -15.98
N VAL A 51 -15.05 6.83 -15.37
CA VAL A 51 -15.25 6.58 -13.94
C VAL A 51 -13.87 6.47 -13.26
N PRO A 52 -13.39 7.52 -12.61
CA PRO A 52 -12.17 7.44 -11.82
C PRO A 52 -12.38 6.52 -10.61
N VAL A 53 -11.75 5.33 -10.62
CA VAL A 53 -11.96 4.32 -9.56
C VAL A 53 -11.66 4.83 -8.15
N TYR A 54 -10.71 5.75 -7.99
CA TYR A 54 -10.40 6.37 -6.72
C TYR A 54 -11.57 7.17 -6.11
N ARG A 55 -12.56 7.58 -6.92
CA ARG A 55 -13.77 8.27 -6.44
C ARG A 55 -14.81 7.33 -5.84
N LEU A 56 -14.64 6.02 -5.97
CA LEU A 56 -15.48 5.04 -5.30
C LEU A 56 -15.30 5.05 -3.78
N GLY A 57 -14.18 5.59 -3.30
CA GLY A 57 -13.85 5.64 -1.89
C GLY A 57 -13.36 7.00 -1.41
N LYS A 58 -13.10 7.07 -0.12
CA LYS A 58 -12.48 8.20 0.55
C LYS A 58 -11.01 7.90 0.77
N GLU A 59 -10.13 8.76 0.27
CA GLU A 59 -8.69 8.64 0.47
C GLU A 59 -8.34 8.64 1.96
N LEU A 60 -7.52 7.69 2.38
CA LEU A 60 -7.00 7.57 3.72
C LEU A 60 -5.55 8.07 3.80
N PHE A 61 -4.67 7.55 2.95
CA PHE A 61 -3.28 7.96 2.89
C PHE A 61 -2.59 7.47 1.60
N GLU A 62 -1.49 8.13 1.26
CA GLU A 62 -0.57 7.69 0.21
C GLU A 62 0.28 6.54 0.73
N PHE A 63 0.26 5.42 0.01
CA PHE A 63 1.13 4.29 0.28
C PHE A 63 2.54 4.58 -0.26
N GLY A 64 3.55 4.40 0.56
CA GLY A 64 4.94 4.69 0.18
C GLY A 64 5.38 3.94 -1.08
N LYS A 65 6.29 4.53 -1.84
CA LYS A 65 6.78 4.11 -3.17
C LYS A 65 7.51 2.76 -3.24
N TYR A 66 7.25 1.84 -2.35
CA TYR A 66 8.04 0.61 -2.27
C TYR A 66 7.27 -0.54 -2.91
N TYR A 67 7.68 -0.87 -4.11
CA TYR A 67 7.09 -1.89 -4.97
C TYR A 67 6.87 -3.23 -4.26
N GLU A 68 7.81 -3.64 -3.42
CA GLU A 68 7.77 -4.93 -2.76
C GLU A 68 6.60 -5.08 -1.78
N ASN A 69 6.29 -4.04 -1.01
CA ASN A 69 5.10 -4.02 -0.14
C ASN A 69 3.81 -4.03 -0.95
N SER A 70 3.81 -3.34 -2.09
CA SER A 70 2.68 -3.32 -2.99
C SER A 70 2.43 -4.70 -3.58
N GLU A 71 3.48 -5.45 -3.93
CA GLU A 71 3.36 -6.82 -4.44
C GLU A 71 2.64 -7.73 -3.45
N GLU A 72 2.96 -7.64 -2.15
CA GLU A 72 2.26 -8.42 -1.13
C GLU A 72 0.78 -8.02 -1.01
N ILE A 73 0.45 -6.75 -1.13
CA ILE A 73 -0.93 -6.27 -1.14
C ILE A 73 -1.68 -6.81 -2.37
N TYR A 74 -1.08 -6.73 -3.56
CA TYR A 74 -1.66 -7.27 -4.80
C TYR A 74 -1.86 -8.78 -4.74
N LYS A 75 -0.95 -9.51 -4.13
CA LYS A 75 -1.01 -10.96 -4.00
C LYS A 75 -2.15 -11.45 -3.10
N HIS A 76 -2.51 -10.67 -2.08
CA HIS A 76 -3.51 -11.05 -1.08
C HIS A 76 -4.81 -10.28 -1.19
N GLY A 77 -4.90 -9.30 -2.08
CA GLY A 77 -6.13 -8.57 -2.37
C GLY A 77 -6.92 -9.20 -3.52
N ASP A 78 -8.18 -8.86 -3.60
CA ASP A 78 -9.09 -9.25 -4.67
C ASP A 78 -9.26 -8.14 -5.70
N SER A 79 -9.46 -8.47 -6.97
CA SER A 79 -9.81 -7.47 -7.98
C SER A 79 -11.08 -6.71 -7.59
N LEU A 80 -11.07 -5.40 -7.83
CA LEU A 80 -12.27 -4.57 -7.67
C LEU A 80 -13.39 -5.01 -8.61
N PHE A 81 -13.06 -5.41 -9.82
CA PHE A 81 -14.02 -5.83 -10.83
C PHE A 81 -14.02 -7.35 -11.01
N THR A 82 -15.20 -7.91 -11.39
CA THR A 82 -15.36 -9.30 -11.79
C THR A 82 -15.48 -9.47 -13.31
N SER A 83 -15.64 -8.37 -14.04
CA SER A 83 -15.75 -8.33 -15.50
C SER A 83 -14.39 -8.20 -16.14
N ASP A 84 -14.09 -9.03 -17.14
CA ASP A 84 -12.85 -8.95 -17.92
C ASP A 84 -12.74 -7.63 -18.68
N GLU A 85 -13.86 -7.08 -19.16
CA GLU A 85 -13.90 -5.78 -19.82
C GLU A 85 -13.45 -4.66 -18.90
N LEU A 86 -14.05 -4.59 -17.70
CA LEU A 86 -13.69 -3.57 -16.71
C LEU A 86 -12.28 -3.79 -16.14
N ASN A 87 -11.88 -5.02 -15.88
CA ASN A 87 -10.52 -5.32 -15.46
C ASN A 87 -9.48 -4.81 -16.47
N LYS A 88 -9.72 -5.10 -17.76
CA LYS A 88 -8.84 -4.62 -18.83
C LYS A 88 -8.83 -3.09 -18.95
N ARG A 89 -10.00 -2.46 -18.84
CA ARG A 89 -10.14 -0.99 -18.93
C ARG A 89 -9.41 -0.26 -17.81
N TYR A 90 -9.40 -0.85 -16.63
CA TYR A 90 -8.84 -0.24 -15.42
C TYR A 90 -7.54 -0.91 -14.93
N GLU A 91 -6.88 -1.73 -15.78
CA GLU A 91 -5.65 -2.44 -15.41
C GLU A 91 -4.53 -1.51 -14.94
N ASP A 92 -4.40 -0.33 -15.56
CA ASP A 92 -3.38 0.67 -15.20
C ASP A 92 -3.56 1.26 -13.80
N TYR A 93 -4.77 1.21 -13.26
CA TYR A 93 -5.05 1.66 -11.89
C TYR A 93 -4.69 0.62 -10.84
N GLY A 94 -4.57 -0.64 -11.22
CA GLY A 94 -4.27 -1.75 -10.34
C GLY A 94 -5.20 -1.82 -9.13
N ALA A 95 -6.48 -1.45 -9.30
CA ALA A 95 -7.42 -1.35 -8.19
C ALA A 95 -7.78 -2.73 -7.63
N ILE A 96 -7.46 -2.93 -6.37
CA ILE A 96 -7.78 -4.15 -5.63
C ILE A 96 -8.49 -3.84 -4.33
N ILE A 97 -9.25 -4.79 -3.83
CA ILE A 97 -9.91 -4.74 -2.53
C ILE A 97 -9.10 -5.57 -1.54
N CYS A 98 -8.71 -4.94 -0.45
CA CYS A 98 -7.98 -5.55 0.63
C CYS A 98 -8.91 -5.80 1.82
N ASP A 99 -8.85 -7.00 2.35
CA ASP A 99 -9.44 -7.35 3.63
C ASP A 99 -8.40 -7.20 4.78
N GLU A 100 -8.82 -7.53 5.99
CA GLU A 100 -7.96 -7.53 7.17
C GLU A 100 -6.75 -8.44 6.99
N ASN A 101 -6.91 -9.59 6.34
CA ASN A 101 -5.84 -10.55 6.12
C ASN A 101 -4.80 -10.03 5.14
N ALA A 102 -5.18 -9.33 4.07
CA ALA A 102 -4.24 -8.73 3.12
C ALA A 102 -3.34 -7.68 3.81
N ILE A 103 -3.91 -6.88 4.70
CA ILE A 103 -3.15 -5.91 5.50
C ILE A 103 -2.22 -6.60 6.48
N LEU A 104 -2.68 -7.65 7.13
CA LEU A 104 -1.85 -8.46 8.03
C LEU A 104 -0.66 -9.08 7.29
N CYS A 105 -0.86 -9.64 6.11
CA CYS A 105 0.21 -10.20 5.29
C CYS A 105 1.25 -9.13 4.91
N ALA A 106 0.82 -7.92 4.56
CA ALA A 106 1.73 -6.81 4.26
C ALA A 106 2.54 -6.37 5.49
N ILE A 107 1.93 -6.35 6.69
CA ILE A 107 2.60 -6.07 7.96
C ILE A 107 3.67 -7.15 8.26
N GLU A 108 3.30 -8.43 8.17
CA GLU A 108 4.22 -9.55 8.44
C GLU A 108 5.36 -9.60 7.42
N TRP A 109 5.09 -9.31 6.15
CA TRP A 109 6.13 -9.20 5.14
C TRP A 109 7.14 -8.11 5.49
N GLN A 110 6.67 -6.92 5.84
CA GLN A 110 7.54 -5.80 6.19
C GLN A 110 8.37 -6.08 7.43
N LYS A 111 7.77 -6.69 8.45
CA LYS A 111 8.46 -7.15 9.65
C LYS A 111 9.59 -8.11 9.28
N GLN A 112 9.30 -9.14 8.47
CA GLN A 112 10.31 -10.12 8.08
C GLN A 112 11.41 -9.48 7.24
N HIS A 113 11.07 -8.53 6.38
CA HIS A 113 12.03 -7.77 5.59
C HIS A 113 13.04 -7.01 6.48
N ILE A 114 12.57 -6.33 7.51
CA ILE A 114 13.42 -5.61 8.47
C ILE A 114 14.30 -6.58 9.27
N ILE A 115 13.76 -7.71 9.70
CA ILE A 115 14.52 -8.74 10.42
C ILE A 115 15.64 -9.27 9.51
N ASN A 116 15.33 -9.66 8.29
CA ASN A 116 16.30 -10.17 7.33
C ASN A 116 17.39 -9.13 7.00
N MET A 117 16.99 -7.87 6.85
CA MET A 117 17.95 -6.78 6.62
C MET A 117 18.90 -6.60 7.81
N TYR A 118 18.39 -6.61 9.03
CA TYR A 118 19.21 -6.52 10.22
C TYR A 118 20.20 -7.68 10.34
N GLU A 119 19.73 -8.92 10.13
CA GLU A 119 20.58 -10.12 10.16
C GLU A 119 21.66 -10.06 9.10
N ASN A 120 21.34 -9.60 7.89
CA ASN A 120 22.32 -9.40 6.83
C ASN A 120 23.38 -8.34 7.21
N LEU A 121 22.94 -7.22 7.83
CA LEU A 121 23.85 -6.15 8.25
C LEU A 121 24.82 -6.58 9.37
N VAL A 122 24.40 -7.47 10.27
CA VAL A 122 25.24 -7.90 11.39
C VAL A 122 26.11 -9.13 11.06
N ASN A 123 25.70 -9.95 10.08
CA ASN A 123 26.37 -11.20 9.72
C ASN A 123 27.31 -11.07 8.51
N ASN A 124 27.15 -10.02 7.68
CA ASN A 124 27.99 -9.78 6.52
C ASN A 124 29.06 -8.74 6.82
N THR A 125 30.14 -8.78 6.04
CA THR A 125 31.11 -7.69 6.06
C THR A 125 30.52 -6.41 5.48
N PHE A 126 31.17 -5.29 5.77
CA PHE A 126 30.78 -4.01 5.20
C PHE A 126 30.82 -4.05 3.66
N GLU A 127 31.84 -4.65 3.08
CA GLU A 127 32.03 -4.80 1.63
C GLU A 127 30.90 -5.63 1.00
N GLU A 128 30.55 -6.77 1.56
CA GLU A 128 29.45 -7.62 1.09
C GLU A 128 28.10 -6.88 1.15
N THR A 129 27.91 -6.06 2.18
CA THR A 129 26.72 -5.24 2.33
C THR A 129 26.65 -4.17 1.25
N LEU A 130 27.77 -3.52 0.93
CA LEU A 130 27.83 -2.52 -0.13
C LEU A 130 27.54 -3.08 -1.51
N GLU A 131 28.08 -4.24 -1.84
CA GLU A 131 27.83 -4.91 -3.10
C GLU A 131 26.34 -5.25 -3.28
N ARG A 132 25.72 -5.77 -2.23
CA ARG A 132 24.31 -6.18 -2.27
C ARG A 132 23.35 -5.01 -2.48
N TYR A 133 23.62 -3.84 -1.90
CA TYR A 133 22.72 -2.70 -1.91
C TYR A 133 23.09 -1.61 -2.94
N ASN A 134 24.00 -1.88 -3.89
CA ASN A 134 24.39 -0.95 -4.97
C ASN A 134 24.74 0.46 -4.48
N TYR A 135 25.55 0.58 -3.44
CA TYR A 135 25.86 1.88 -2.86
C TYR A 135 26.73 2.78 -3.73
N PRO A 136 26.59 4.11 -3.60
CA PRO A 136 27.43 5.08 -4.32
C PRO A 136 28.92 4.91 -4.03
N SER A 137 29.77 5.32 -4.95
CA SER A 137 31.21 5.04 -4.98
C SER A 137 32.05 5.78 -3.93
N ASP A 138 31.52 6.67 -3.13
CA ASP A 138 32.26 7.44 -2.14
C ASP A 138 32.38 6.70 -0.80
N ILE A 139 33.62 6.43 -0.36
CA ILE A 139 33.91 5.53 0.78
C ILE A 139 33.48 6.14 2.11
N ASP A 140 33.63 7.45 2.31
CA ASP A 140 33.31 8.09 3.59
C ASP A 140 31.81 8.15 3.86
N GLU A 141 31.01 8.32 2.82
CA GLU A 141 29.55 8.26 2.93
C GLU A 141 29.00 6.85 3.15
N LYS A 142 29.72 5.82 2.66
CA LYS A 142 29.30 4.41 2.78
C LYS A 142 29.27 3.91 4.21
N GLU A 143 30.33 4.17 4.98
CA GLU A 143 30.38 3.76 6.40
C GLU A 143 29.26 4.46 7.19
N LEU A 144 29.08 5.75 6.98
CA LEU A 144 28.03 6.51 7.62
C LEU A 144 26.65 5.95 7.27
N HIS A 145 26.44 5.56 6.02
CA HIS A 145 25.18 5.00 5.56
C HIS A 145 24.91 3.62 6.15
N TYR A 146 25.93 2.76 6.21
CA TYR A 146 25.87 1.45 6.89
C TYR A 146 25.45 1.60 8.36
N GLN A 147 26.08 2.53 9.09
CA GLN A 147 25.75 2.78 10.47
C GLN A 147 24.32 3.33 10.64
N ARG A 148 23.84 4.15 9.70
CA ARG A 148 22.46 4.62 9.68
C ARG A 148 21.48 3.48 9.45
N LEU A 149 21.73 2.60 8.50
CA LEU A 149 20.89 1.41 8.24
C LEU A 149 20.84 0.49 9.45
N LEU A 150 21.99 0.19 10.04
CA LEU A 150 22.07 -0.66 11.23
C LEU A 150 21.30 -0.08 12.40
N ARG A 151 21.45 1.23 12.64
CA ARG A 151 20.70 1.94 13.67
C ARG A 151 19.21 1.91 13.39
N HIS A 152 18.82 2.17 12.15
CA HIS A 152 17.44 2.17 11.71
C HIS A 152 16.79 0.80 11.94
N CYS A 153 17.41 -0.30 11.48
CA CYS A 153 16.89 -1.64 11.74
C CYS A 153 16.74 -1.90 13.25
N LYS A 154 17.72 -1.51 14.07
CA LYS A 154 17.64 -1.67 15.53
C LYS A 154 16.48 -0.88 16.15
N ASP A 155 16.26 0.33 15.67
CA ASP A 155 15.17 1.16 16.16
C ASP A 155 13.81 0.57 15.78
N HIS A 156 13.65 0.09 14.55
CA HIS A 156 12.45 -0.64 14.12
C HIS A 156 12.20 -1.90 14.95
N LEU A 157 13.23 -2.73 15.15
CA LEU A 157 13.10 -3.97 15.90
C LEU A 157 12.66 -3.76 17.35
N ARG A 158 12.96 -2.60 17.96
CA ARG A 158 12.48 -2.24 19.30
C ARG A 158 10.96 -2.09 19.38
N TRP A 159 10.32 -1.79 18.29
CA TRP A 159 8.89 -1.50 18.23
C TRP A 159 8.04 -2.74 18.09
N TRP A 160 8.64 -3.86 17.64
CA TRP A 160 8.01 -5.16 17.49
C TRP A 160 8.02 -6.00 18.78
N LYS A 161 8.11 -5.33 19.92
CA LYS A 161 8.17 -6.00 21.23
C LYS A 161 6.96 -6.93 21.48
N PRO A 162 7.11 -7.96 22.31
CA PRO A 162 8.34 -8.31 23.02
C PRO A 162 9.39 -9.05 22.19
N GLU A 163 9.11 -9.71 21.10
CA GLU A 163 10.07 -10.55 20.40
C GLU A 163 9.80 -10.55 18.90
N PHE A 164 9.66 -9.36 18.32
CA PHE A 164 9.35 -9.19 16.90
C PHE A 164 8.04 -9.90 16.48
N GLY A 165 7.19 -10.26 17.44
CA GLY A 165 6.01 -11.05 17.22
C GLY A 165 4.70 -10.30 17.32
N ASP A 166 4.66 -9.22 18.06
CA ASP A 166 3.39 -8.52 18.35
C ASP A 166 3.34 -7.14 17.69
N TYR A 167 2.98 -7.10 16.42
CA TYR A 167 2.72 -5.84 15.71
C TYR A 167 1.56 -5.04 16.32
N THR A 168 0.71 -5.66 17.15
CA THR A 168 -0.35 -4.94 17.87
C THR A 168 0.20 -4.09 19.02
N ALA A 169 1.43 -4.36 19.45
CA ALA A 169 2.12 -3.57 20.46
C ALA A 169 2.78 -2.29 19.92
N ILE A 170 2.78 -2.07 18.61
CA ILE A 170 3.30 -0.84 18.02
C ILE A 170 2.47 0.35 18.51
N ASP A 171 3.14 1.30 19.14
CA ASP A 171 2.55 2.57 19.56
C ASP A 171 2.44 3.52 18.35
N THR A 172 1.31 3.47 17.69
CA THR A 172 1.06 4.28 16.49
C THR A 172 0.89 5.78 16.77
N ASP A 173 0.68 6.19 18.03
CA ASP A 173 0.50 7.59 18.40
C ASP A 173 1.83 8.31 18.55
N LYS A 174 2.86 7.60 19.02
CA LYS A 174 4.21 8.14 19.22
C LYS A 174 5.11 8.08 18.01
N SER A 175 4.68 7.41 16.97
CA SER A 175 5.50 7.09 15.81
C SER A 175 5.96 8.31 15.01
N LYS A 176 5.11 9.33 14.89
CA LYS A 176 5.38 10.48 14.03
C LYS A 176 6.46 11.43 14.55
N ASP A 177 6.62 11.53 15.89
CA ASP A 177 7.49 12.53 16.50
C ASP A 177 8.94 12.06 16.72
N ASN A 178 9.19 10.75 16.66
CA ASN A 178 10.48 10.14 17.00
C ASN A 178 11.23 9.50 15.83
N LEU A 179 10.69 9.61 14.61
CA LEU A 179 11.27 8.97 13.45
C LEU A 179 12.35 9.84 12.79
N VAL A 180 13.58 9.43 12.99
CA VAL A 180 14.70 9.97 12.23
C VAL A 180 14.67 9.37 10.82
N SER A 181 14.12 10.15 9.90
CA SER A 181 14.16 10.01 8.43
C SER A 181 14.12 8.58 7.85
N SER A 182 13.04 8.12 7.49
CA SER A 182 12.31 8.08 6.22
C SER A 182 12.94 7.35 5.02
N TRP A 183 13.95 6.53 5.18
CA TRP A 183 14.50 5.77 4.05
C TRP A 183 13.87 4.40 3.89
N LEU A 184 13.30 3.86 4.94
CA LEU A 184 12.77 2.51 4.98
C LEU A 184 11.38 2.52 5.61
N TYR A 185 10.32 2.64 4.81
CA TYR A 185 8.97 2.17 5.09
C TYR A 185 8.29 2.59 6.42
N GLU A 186 8.90 3.50 7.16
CA GLU A 186 8.52 3.82 8.54
C GLU A 186 7.07 4.26 8.66
N HIS A 187 6.67 5.22 7.84
CA HIS A 187 5.30 5.71 7.87
C HIS A 187 4.29 4.65 7.44
N THR A 188 4.65 3.85 6.45
CA THR A 188 3.76 2.82 5.90
C THR A 188 3.42 1.76 6.92
N ILE A 189 4.39 1.27 7.70
CA ILE A 189 4.11 0.24 8.69
C ILE A 189 3.17 0.74 9.79
N PHE A 190 3.32 1.98 10.24
CA PHE A 190 2.43 2.56 11.23
C PHE A 190 1.02 2.77 10.72
N ASP A 191 0.89 3.22 9.48
CA ASP A 191 -0.40 3.38 8.85
C ASP A 191 -1.08 2.03 8.62
N LEU A 192 -0.35 1.00 8.21
CA LEU A 192 -0.87 -0.36 8.09
C LEU A 192 -1.33 -0.92 9.44
N VAL A 193 -0.52 -0.79 10.50
CA VAL A 193 -0.89 -1.24 11.84
C VAL A 193 -2.06 -0.44 12.39
N ARG A 194 -2.10 0.86 12.18
CA ARG A 194 -3.24 1.71 12.59
C ARG A 194 -4.52 1.24 11.91
N ILE A 195 -4.49 1.03 10.59
CA ILE A 195 -5.64 0.51 9.84
C ILE A 195 -6.04 -0.85 10.38
N TYR A 196 -5.11 -1.78 10.50
CA TYR A 196 -5.39 -3.12 11.04
C TYR A 196 -6.18 -3.07 12.35
N LYS A 197 -5.78 -2.16 13.27
CA LYS A 197 -6.39 -2.03 14.60
C LYS A 197 -7.72 -1.28 14.64
N THR A 198 -7.92 -0.30 13.76
CA THR A 198 -8.99 0.71 13.95
C THR A 198 -9.97 0.81 12.80
N PHE A 199 -9.72 0.10 11.71
CA PHE A 199 -10.60 0.14 10.54
C PHE A 199 -11.89 -0.64 10.80
N ASP A 200 -12.99 -0.14 10.25
CA ASP A 200 -14.30 -0.79 10.32
C ASP A 200 -14.41 -1.93 9.30
N TRP A 201 -13.76 -3.05 9.60
CA TRP A 201 -13.76 -4.24 8.74
C TRP A 201 -15.14 -4.88 8.57
N GLU A 202 -16.11 -4.54 9.41
CA GLU A 202 -17.47 -5.06 9.28
C GLU A 202 -18.23 -4.45 8.12
N ASN A 203 -18.15 -3.11 7.97
CA ASN A 203 -18.97 -2.36 7.01
C ASN A 203 -18.19 -1.83 5.82
N LYS A 204 -16.86 -1.80 5.90
CA LYS A 204 -15.96 -1.18 4.94
C LYS A 204 -14.98 -2.17 4.33
N CYS A 205 -14.46 -1.80 3.17
CA CYS A 205 -13.30 -2.43 2.53
C CYS A 205 -12.21 -1.37 2.34
N LEU A 206 -10.97 -1.81 2.32
CA LEU A 206 -9.89 -0.99 1.79
C LEU A 206 -9.74 -1.25 0.28
N MET A 207 -9.73 -0.20 -0.49
CA MET A 207 -9.32 -0.26 -1.88
C MET A 207 -7.91 0.31 -2.01
N PHE A 208 -7.02 -0.47 -2.59
CA PHE A 208 -5.66 -0.08 -2.93
C PHE A 208 -5.59 0.15 -4.43
N CYS A 209 -5.20 1.32 -4.85
CA CYS A 209 -5.02 1.64 -6.27
C CYS A 209 -3.99 2.75 -6.47
N GLY A 210 -3.50 2.84 -7.72
CA GLY A 210 -2.53 3.86 -8.13
C GLY A 210 -2.97 4.64 -9.37
N TRP A 211 -2.36 5.79 -9.57
CA TRP A 211 -2.57 6.69 -10.71
C TRP A 211 -1.45 7.72 -10.85
#